data_61aafa945e0b752e99dd7a63760e53c5
#
_entry.id   61aafa945e0b752e99dd7a63760e53c5
#
_cell.length_a   1.000
_cell.length_b   1.000
_cell.length_c   1.000
_cell.angle_alpha   90.00
_cell.angle_beta   90.00
_cell.angle_gamma   90.00
#
_symmetry.space_group_name_H-M   'P 1'
#
loop_
_entity.id
_entity.type
_entity.pdbx_description
1 polymer ?
#
loop_
_entity_poly.entity_id
_entity_poly.type
_entity_poly.pdbx_seq_one_letter_code
_entity_poly.pdbx_strand_id
1 'polypeptide(L)'
;MRKLLLVVVSATAALFSAALYADNYPSRPVTMVAVFGPGSASDTICRIIANELGPALGQPVIVEDRPGADGALAALYVHHQLADGYTLLMGTNSPLSADPYLHKDVNYDPVKDFVPITRVGSFTLMLVIDPKLPIHSVRELIDYAKANPGKLTFATGNTAGIVALETIKHVAGISMLHVPYKSTPPALEDIIGGRVSMMLADFTTAMPHINAGTLRPLAVSRIRRSTLFPDLPTMDEAGIKGFNLDTWAGLVAPAGTPPQVVNKLNGALRKIIDSPEAQARFKNVGFEGFSSTPEELGDFIKAQLALWGKMIKDANIQMD
;
A
#
# COMPACT_ATOMS: atom_id res chain seq x y z
N MET A 1 23.90 -6.78 -49.29
CA MET A 1 24.05 -5.36 -48.91
C MET A 1 22.71 -4.61 -48.82
N ARG A 2 21.77 -4.69 -49.81
CA ARG A 2 20.47 -3.98 -49.75
C ARG A 2 19.55 -4.35 -48.57
N LYS A 3 19.51 -5.63 -48.12
CA LYS A 3 18.72 -6.07 -46.97
C LYS A 3 19.29 -5.59 -45.62
N LEU A 4 20.62 -5.45 -45.50
CA LEU A 4 21.28 -4.94 -44.30
C LEU A 4 21.05 -3.44 -44.11
N LEU A 5 21.02 -2.67 -45.21
CA LEU A 5 20.74 -1.25 -45.19
C LEU A 5 19.29 -0.95 -44.75
N LEU A 6 18.32 -1.76 -45.18
CA LEU A 6 16.90 -1.62 -44.78
C LEU A 6 16.66 -1.88 -43.29
N VAL A 7 17.39 -2.84 -42.69
CA VAL A 7 17.27 -3.15 -41.25
C VAL A 7 17.88 -2.01 -40.42
N VAL A 8 19.01 -1.45 -40.83
CA VAL A 8 19.67 -0.33 -40.12
C VAL A 8 18.79 0.94 -40.19
N VAL A 9 18.18 1.23 -41.34
CA VAL A 9 17.29 2.43 -41.50
C VAL A 9 16.01 2.24 -40.68
N SER A 10 15.45 1.02 -40.58
CA SER A 10 14.26 0.78 -39.75
C SER A 10 14.57 0.88 -38.26
N ALA A 11 15.76 0.41 -37.81
CA ALA A 11 16.17 0.50 -36.42
C ALA A 11 16.47 1.96 -35.98
N THR A 12 17.09 2.76 -36.85
CA THR A 12 17.33 4.20 -36.57
C THR A 12 16.03 5.01 -36.59
N ALA A 13 15.06 4.71 -37.45
CA ALA A 13 13.77 5.37 -37.47
C ALA A 13 12.95 5.06 -36.20
N ALA A 14 13.01 3.83 -35.67
CA ALA A 14 12.36 3.46 -34.43
C ALA A 14 12.96 4.17 -33.20
N LEU A 15 14.28 4.32 -33.15
CA LEU A 15 14.98 5.05 -32.09
C LEU A 15 14.69 6.57 -32.12
N PHE A 16 14.59 7.16 -33.31
CA PHE A 16 14.21 8.58 -33.49
C PHE A 16 12.73 8.83 -33.12
N SER A 17 11.83 7.91 -33.40
CA SER A 17 10.41 8.02 -33.02
C SER A 17 10.24 7.97 -31.51
N ALA A 18 10.97 7.10 -30.80
CA ALA A 18 10.92 7.00 -29.34
C ALA A 18 11.44 8.27 -28.63
N ALA A 19 12.46 8.92 -29.19
CA ALA A 19 13.00 10.17 -28.65
C ALA A 19 12.03 11.35 -28.80
N LEU A 20 11.31 11.46 -29.93
CA LEU A 20 10.33 12.51 -30.17
C LEU A 20 9.07 12.39 -29.28
N TYR A 21 8.70 11.18 -28.84
CA TYR A 21 7.58 10.99 -27.93
C TYR A 21 7.92 11.41 -26.49
N ALA A 22 9.16 11.28 -26.07
CA ALA A 22 9.58 11.63 -24.71
C ALA A 22 9.70 13.16 -24.49
N ASP A 23 10.01 13.94 -25.51
CA ASP A 23 10.14 15.40 -25.40
C ASP A 23 8.80 16.11 -25.08
N ASN A 24 7.65 15.51 -25.45
CA ASN A 24 6.31 16.06 -25.23
C ASN A 24 5.52 15.36 -24.12
N TYR A 25 6.14 14.45 -23.34
CA TYR A 25 5.46 13.79 -22.24
C TYR A 25 5.31 14.73 -21.03
N PRO A 26 4.15 14.78 -20.33
CA PRO A 26 2.85 14.30 -20.80
C PRO A 26 2.16 15.33 -21.70
N SER A 27 1.47 14.87 -22.76
CA SER A 27 0.64 15.69 -23.67
C SER A 27 -0.88 15.50 -23.43
N ARG A 28 -1.24 14.62 -22.49
CA ARG A 28 -2.61 14.28 -22.08
C ARG A 28 -2.65 13.94 -20.58
N PRO A 29 -3.85 13.84 -19.97
CA PRO A 29 -3.98 13.47 -18.57
C PRO A 29 -3.25 12.16 -18.24
N VAL A 30 -2.64 12.11 -17.04
CA VAL A 30 -2.03 10.91 -16.46
C VAL A 30 -3.00 10.30 -15.44
N THR A 31 -3.19 8.98 -15.48
CA THR A 31 -4.02 8.26 -14.52
C THR A 31 -3.13 7.63 -13.44
N MET A 32 -3.44 7.89 -12.18
CA MET A 32 -2.83 7.25 -11.02
C MET A 32 -3.84 6.28 -10.41
N VAL A 33 -3.57 4.98 -10.50
CA VAL A 33 -4.45 3.92 -10.03
C VAL A 33 -4.15 3.64 -8.56
N ALA A 34 -5.14 3.84 -7.69
CA ALA A 34 -5.10 3.46 -6.29
C ALA A 34 -5.60 2.02 -6.12
N VAL A 35 -4.90 1.24 -5.30
CA VAL A 35 -5.15 -0.21 -5.15
C VAL A 35 -6.34 -0.54 -4.25
N PHE A 36 -6.83 0.43 -3.47
CA PHE A 36 -7.98 0.26 -2.57
C PHE A 36 -9.06 1.29 -2.88
N GLY A 37 -10.24 1.14 -2.26
CA GLY A 37 -11.42 1.96 -2.53
C GLY A 37 -11.30 3.41 -2.05
N PRO A 38 -12.26 4.25 -2.45
CA PRO A 38 -12.33 5.66 -2.06
C PRO A 38 -12.27 5.83 -0.53
N GLY A 39 -11.52 6.85 -0.07
CA GLY A 39 -11.30 7.14 1.34
C GLY A 39 -10.31 6.20 2.03
N SER A 40 -9.74 5.22 1.33
CA SER A 40 -8.62 4.44 1.85
C SER A 40 -7.35 5.30 1.98
N ALA A 41 -6.37 4.80 2.73
CA ALA A 41 -5.09 5.50 2.85
C ALA A 41 -4.39 5.66 1.49
N SER A 42 -4.40 4.64 0.62
CA SER A 42 -3.80 4.75 -0.72
C SER A 42 -4.50 5.79 -1.59
N ASP A 43 -5.84 5.85 -1.58
CA ASP A 43 -6.60 6.89 -2.29
C ASP A 43 -6.25 8.29 -1.78
N THR A 44 -6.25 8.47 -0.45
CA THR A 44 -5.91 9.75 0.19
C THR A 44 -4.51 10.24 -0.22
N ILE A 45 -3.51 9.37 -0.21
CA ILE A 45 -2.14 9.72 -0.60
C ILE A 45 -2.05 9.97 -2.12
N CYS A 46 -2.74 9.16 -2.95
CA CYS A 46 -2.85 9.43 -4.39
C CYS A 46 -3.37 10.84 -4.67
N ARG A 47 -4.45 11.26 -3.98
CA ARG A 47 -5.04 12.60 -4.19
C ARG A 47 -4.13 13.71 -3.72
N ILE A 48 -3.44 13.56 -2.60
CA ILE A 48 -2.45 14.55 -2.13
C ILE A 48 -1.37 14.74 -3.19
N ILE A 49 -0.82 13.65 -3.74
CA ILE A 49 0.24 13.71 -4.76
C ILE A 49 -0.31 14.22 -6.10
N ALA A 50 -1.47 13.74 -6.56
CA ALA A 50 -2.05 14.12 -7.83
C ALA A 50 -2.33 15.63 -7.94
N ASN A 51 -2.77 16.25 -6.84
CA ASN A 51 -3.04 17.69 -6.76
C ASN A 51 -1.78 18.55 -7.01
N GLU A 52 -0.61 18.07 -6.63
CA GLU A 52 0.66 18.76 -6.86
C GLU A 52 1.34 18.32 -8.17
N LEU A 53 1.19 17.04 -8.53
CA LEU A 53 1.83 16.48 -9.73
C LEU A 53 1.21 17.02 -11.02
N GLY A 54 -0.10 17.27 -11.03
CA GLY A 54 -0.79 17.84 -12.19
C GLY A 54 -0.18 19.18 -12.64
N PRO A 55 -0.12 20.20 -11.78
CA PRO A 55 0.56 21.46 -12.07
C PRO A 55 2.03 21.28 -12.45
N ALA A 56 2.77 20.39 -11.77
CA ALA A 56 4.19 20.17 -12.04
C ALA A 56 4.44 19.55 -13.43
N LEU A 57 3.51 18.75 -13.94
CA LEU A 57 3.58 18.12 -15.27
C LEU A 57 2.92 18.95 -16.38
N GLY A 58 2.10 19.96 -16.02
CA GLY A 58 1.32 20.74 -16.97
C GLY A 58 0.13 19.98 -17.57
N GLN A 59 -0.27 18.84 -16.98
CA GLN A 59 -1.41 18.01 -17.39
C GLN A 59 -2.16 17.49 -16.17
N PRO A 60 -3.49 17.30 -16.22
CA PRO A 60 -4.24 16.73 -15.11
C PRO A 60 -3.71 15.35 -14.71
N VAL A 61 -3.68 15.08 -13.39
CA VAL A 61 -3.48 13.74 -12.85
C VAL A 61 -4.79 13.27 -12.23
N ILE A 62 -5.35 12.19 -12.77
CA ILE A 62 -6.65 11.63 -12.38
C ILE A 62 -6.40 10.43 -11.48
N VAL A 63 -7.04 10.41 -10.30
CA VAL A 63 -6.98 9.24 -9.40
C VAL A 63 -8.16 8.33 -9.72
N GLU A 64 -7.84 7.04 -9.95
CA GLU A 64 -8.81 5.99 -10.22
C GLU A 64 -8.66 4.88 -9.18
N ASP A 65 -9.74 4.62 -8.41
CA ASP A 65 -9.75 3.55 -7.40
C ASP A 65 -10.17 2.22 -8.03
N ARG A 66 -9.33 1.17 -7.85
CA ARG A 66 -9.61 -0.19 -8.34
C ARG A 66 -9.44 -1.23 -7.22
N PRO A 67 -10.39 -1.28 -6.26
CA PRO A 67 -10.30 -2.21 -5.16
C PRO A 67 -10.65 -3.64 -5.57
N GLY A 68 -10.03 -4.62 -4.91
CA GLY A 68 -10.34 -6.05 -5.02
C GLY A 68 -9.10 -6.93 -5.03
N ALA A 69 -9.25 -8.16 -4.53
CA ALA A 69 -8.17 -9.13 -4.36
C ALA A 69 -6.91 -8.46 -3.73
N ASP A 70 -7.10 -7.80 -2.60
CA ASP A 70 -6.06 -7.09 -1.84
C ASP A 70 -5.19 -6.10 -2.65
N GLY A 71 -5.68 -5.64 -3.80
CA GLY A 71 -4.99 -4.73 -4.72
C GLY A 71 -4.46 -5.40 -5.99
N ALA A 72 -4.53 -6.73 -6.09
CA ALA A 72 -4.06 -7.46 -7.27
C ALA A 72 -4.82 -7.07 -8.54
N LEU A 73 -6.12 -6.75 -8.45
CA LEU A 73 -6.90 -6.29 -9.61
C LEU A 73 -6.39 -4.97 -10.17
N ALA A 74 -5.97 -4.04 -9.32
CA ALA A 74 -5.37 -2.78 -9.74
C ALA A 74 -4.00 -3.01 -10.41
N ALA A 75 -3.16 -3.86 -9.81
CA ALA A 75 -1.86 -4.20 -10.37
C ALA A 75 -1.99 -4.88 -11.73
N LEU A 76 -2.87 -5.87 -11.86
CA LEU A 76 -3.15 -6.55 -13.12
C LEU A 76 -3.70 -5.59 -14.20
N TYR A 77 -4.59 -4.67 -13.81
CA TYR A 77 -5.08 -3.65 -14.72
C TYR A 77 -3.95 -2.78 -15.26
N VAL A 78 -3.05 -2.29 -14.39
CA VAL A 78 -1.92 -1.43 -14.80
C VAL A 78 -0.90 -2.21 -15.61
N HIS A 79 -0.61 -3.47 -15.26
CA HIS A 79 0.26 -4.35 -16.05
C HIS A 79 -0.16 -4.43 -17.51
N HIS A 80 -1.46 -4.46 -17.80
CA HIS A 80 -2.00 -4.53 -19.17
C HIS A 80 -2.12 -3.17 -19.88
N GLN A 81 -1.73 -2.06 -19.25
CA GLN A 81 -1.74 -0.75 -19.92
C GLN A 81 -0.50 -0.55 -20.80
N LEU A 82 -0.56 0.44 -21.67
CA LEU A 82 0.58 0.82 -22.50
C LEU A 82 1.74 1.30 -21.62
N ALA A 83 2.94 0.89 -21.97
CA ALA A 83 4.18 1.28 -21.29
C ALA A 83 4.63 2.68 -21.75
N ASP A 84 3.77 3.69 -21.62
CA ASP A 84 3.98 5.06 -22.10
C ASP A 84 4.00 6.11 -20.95
N GLY A 85 3.81 5.66 -19.70
CA GLY A 85 3.84 6.49 -18.50
C GLY A 85 2.51 7.21 -18.18
N TYR A 86 1.44 6.99 -18.96
CA TYR A 86 0.15 7.63 -18.70
C TYR A 86 -0.76 6.87 -17.73
N THR A 87 -0.38 5.65 -17.37
CA THR A 87 -1.05 4.89 -16.30
C THR A 87 -0.03 4.44 -15.29
N LEU A 88 -0.18 4.90 -14.05
CA LEU A 88 0.72 4.63 -12.93
C LEU A 88 -0.03 3.83 -11.87
N LEU A 89 0.66 2.92 -11.18
CA LEU A 89 0.12 2.21 -10.02
C LEU A 89 0.68 2.82 -8.74
N MET A 90 -0.19 3.27 -7.84
CA MET A 90 0.16 3.46 -6.43
C MET A 90 0.19 2.09 -5.77
N GLY A 91 1.29 1.38 -5.95
CA GLY A 91 1.50 0.07 -5.36
C GLY A 91 1.79 0.14 -3.87
N THR A 92 1.38 -0.90 -3.17
CA THR A 92 1.65 -1.10 -1.73
C THR A 92 2.30 -2.45 -1.50
N ASN A 93 2.61 -2.77 -0.23
CA ASN A 93 3.08 -4.11 0.14
C ASN A 93 2.14 -5.23 -0.31
N SER A 94 0.82 -4.99 -0.40
CA SER A 94 -0.14 -6.01 -0.82
C SER A 94 0.17 -6.50 -2.24
N PRO A 95 -0.11 -5.75 -3.32
CA PRO A 95 0.10 -6.26 -4.68
C PRO A 95 1.58 -6.44 -5.05
N LEU A 96 2.50 -5.67 -4.44
CA LEU A 96 3.92 -5.70 -4.85
C LEU A 96 4.81 -6.59 -3.97
N SER A 97 4.26 -7.24 -2.92
CA SER A 97 5.08 -8.09 -2.04
C SER A 97 4.34 -9.30 -1.46
N ALA A 98 3.10 -9.17 -1.00
CA ALA A 98 2.39 -10.21 -0.26
C ALA A 98 1.51 -11.10 -1.15
N ASP A 99 0.76 -10.52 -2.08
CA ASP A 99 -0.23 -11.22 -2.91
C ASP A 99 0.35 -12.42 -3.66
N PRO A 100 1.60 -12.39 -4.21
CA PRO A 100 2.19 -13.58 -4.84
C PRO A 100 2.33 -14.81 -3.93
N TYR A 101 2.21 -14.62 -2.61
CA TYR A 101 2.28 -15.69 -1.61
C TYR A 101 0.94 -16.02 -0.96
N LEU A 102 -0.10 -15.21 -1.21
CA LEU A 102 -1.44 -15.37 -0.62
C LEU A 102 -2.48 -15.84 -1.62
N HIS A 103 -2.33 -15.48 -2.90
CA HIS A 103 -3.32 -15.78 -3.94
C HIS A 103 -2.68 -16.60 -5.06
N LYS A 104 -3.30 -17.73 -5.43
CA LYS A 104 -2.82 -18.61 -6.50
C LYS A 104 -2.93 -18.00 -7.90
N ASP A 105 -3.90 -17.11 -8.08
CA ASP A 105 -4.27 -16.55 -9.39
C ASP A 105 -3.67 -15.15 -9.63
N VAL A 106 -2.56 -14.81 -8.97
CA VAL A 106 -1.81 -13.59 -9.27
C VAL A 106 -1.07 -13.77 -10.60
N ASN A 107 -1.60 -13.13 -11.64
CA ASN A 107 -1.09 -13.24 -13.01
C ASN A 107 -0.17 -12.08 -13.40
N TYR A 108 0.70 -11.65 -12.50
CA TYR A 108 1.78 -10.68 -12.74
C TYR A 108 2.97 -10.94 -11.81
N ASP A 109 4.15 -10.49 -12.24
CA ASP A 109 5.40 -10.54 -11.47
C ASP A 109 5.74 -9.11 -11.00
N PRO A 110 5.73 -8.81 -9.68
CA PRO A 110 6.00 -7.47 -9.17
C PRO A 110 7.34 -6.87 -9.59
N VAL A 111 8.32 -7.68 -9.97
CA VAL A 111 9.67 -7.24 -10.36
C VAL A 111 9.81 -7.11 -11.88
N LYS A 112 9.18 -8.01 -12.66
CA LYS A 112 9.37 -8.05 -14.11
C LYS A 112 8.35 -7.22 -14.87
N ASP A 113 7.12 -7.11 -14.35
CA ASP A 113 6.00 -6.52 -15.07
C ASP A 113 5.80 -5.04 -14.76
N PHE A 114 6.61 -4.48 -13.85
CA PHE A 114 6.60 -3.07 -13.52
C PHE A 114 8.00 -2.46 -13.53
N VAL A 115 8.06 -1.17 -13.92
CA VAL A 115 9.24 -0.35 -13.72
C VAL A 115 9.02 0.56 -12.51
N PRO A 116 9.95 0.55 -11.52
CA PRO A 116 9.85 1.43 -10.36
C PRO A 116 10.00 2.91 -10.75
N ILE A 117 9.28 3.80 -10.05
CA ILE A 117 9.44 5.25 -10.22
C ILE A 117 10.01 5.86 -8.93
N THR A 118 9.31 5.75 -7.80
CA THR A 118 9.79 6.24 -6.50
C THR A 118 9.01 5.61 -5.34
N ARG A 119 9.64 5.44 -4.20
CA ARG A 119 8.89 5.30 -2.94
C ARG A 119 8.08 6.57 -2.70
N VAL A 120 6.96 6.41 -1.99
CA VAL A 120 6.12 7.54 -1.59
C VAL A 120 6.18 7.71 -0.07
N GLY A 121 6.35 6.61 0.64
CA GLY A 121 6.46 6.62 2.09
C GLY A 121 5.95 5.34 2.74
N SER A 122 5.60 5.46 4.02
CA SER A 122 5.14 4.36 4.86
C SER A 122 3.87 4.73 5.62
N PHE A 123 2.98 3.74 5.75
CA PHE A 123 1.81 3.83 6.62
C PHE A 123 2.13 3.25 8.00
N THR A 124 1.66 3.89 9.06
CA THR A 124 1.64 3.27 10.38
C THR A 124 0.27 2.64 10.58
N LEU A 125 0.26 1.38 11.00
CA LEU A 125 -0.97 0.66 11.33
C LEU A 125 -1.16 0.61 12.84
N MET A 126 -2.44 0.57 13.26
CA MET A 126 -2.81 0.37 14.64
C MET A 126 -3.93 -0.66 14.77
N LEU A 127 -3.91 -1.45 15.82
CA LEU A 127 -5.01 -2.31 16.20
C LEU A 127 -6.12 -1.44 16.79
N VAL A 128 -7.27 -1.40 16.13
CA VAL A 128 -8.46 -0.69 16.59
C VAL A 128 -9.60 -1.66 16.85
N ILE A 129 -10.45 -1.32 17.81
CA ILE A 129 -11.52 -2.19 18.29
C ILE A 129 -12.80 -1.38 18.54
N ASP A 130 -13.94 -2.06 18.48
CA ASP A 130 -15.23 -1.50 18.94
C ASP A 130 -15.10 -1.07 20.43
N PRO A 131 -15.28 0.22 20.75
CA PRO A 131 -15.15 0.73 22.11
C PRO A 131 -16.22 0.18 23.09
N LYS A 132 -17.27 -0.46 22.60
CA LYS A 132 -18.30 -1.12 23.42
C LYS A 132 -17.79 -2.43 24.05
N LEU A 133 -16.72 -3.03 23.49
CA LEU A 133 -16.10 -4.22 24.07
C LEU A 133 -15.35 -3.85 25.36
N PRO A 134 -15.41 -4.71 26.40
CA PRO A 134 -14.71 -4.49 27.69
C PRO A 134 -13.22 -4.84 27.55
N ILE A 135 -12.54 -4.25 26.56
CA ILE A 135 -11.16 -4.54 26.21
C ILE A 135 -10.43 -3.20 26.03
N HIS A 136 -9.36 -2.95 26.78
CA HIS A 136 -8.61 -1.70 26.80
C HIS A 136 -7.13 -1.88 26.49
N SER A 137 -6.67 -3.12 26.31
CA SER A 137 -5.29 -3.45 26.00
C SER A 137 -5.21 -4.72 25.14
N VAL A 138 -4.07 -4.92 24.48
CA VAL A 138 -3.80 -6.18 23.75
C VAL A 138 -3.80 -7.38 24.70
N ARG A 139 -3.36 -7.20 25.94
CA ARG A 139 -3.41 -8.24 26.97
C ARG A 139 -4.84 -8.66 27.25
N GLU A 140 -5.72 -7.71 27.54
CA GLU A 140 -7.13 -7.98 27.76
C GLU A 140 -7.82 -8.57 26.53
N LEU A 141 -7.43 -8.18 25.31
CA LEU A 141 -7.90 -8.80 24.07
C LEU A 141 -7.58 -10.31 24.06
N ILE A 142 -6.34 -10.67 24.36
CA ILE A 142 -5.89 -12.06 24.39
C ILE A 142 -6.64 -12.85 25.46
N ASP A 143 -6.75 -12.28 26.67
CA ASP A 143 -7.42 -12.93 27.79
C ASP A 143 -8.93 -13.13 27.47
N TYR A 144 -9.57 -12.12 26.88
CA TYR A 144 -10.97 -12.22 26.43
C TYR A 144 -11.14 -13.29 25.35
N ALA A 145 -10.26 -13.31 24.34
CA ALA A 145 -10.33 -14.30 23.25
C ALA A 145 -10.12 -15.72 23.75
N LYS A 146 -9.24 -15.94 24.74
CA LYS A 146 -9.03 -17.24 25.40
C LYS A 146 -10.26 -17.70 26.19
N ALA A 147 -10.92 -16.77 26.88
CA ALA A 147 -12.13 -17.06 27.65
C ALA A 147 -13.36 -17.26 26.73
N ASN A 148 -13.34 -16.74 25.51
CA ASN A 148 -14.47 -16.76 24.58
C ASN A 148 -14.01 -17.18 23.16
N PRO A 149 -13.56 -18.43 22.94
CA PRO A 149 -13.06 -18.86 21.64
C PRO A 149 -14.06 -18.65 20.50
N GLY A 150 -13.60 -18.04 19.39
CA GLY A 150 -14.42 -17.79 18.20
C GLY A 150 -15.48 -16.69 18.32
N LYS A 151 -15.61 -16.00 19.46
CA LYS A 151 -16.56 -14.89 19.61
C LYS A 151 -16.07 -13.58 19.00
N LEU A 152 -14.77 -13.31 19.04
CA LEU A 152 -14.22 -12.13 18.40
C LEU A 152 -14.10 -12.33 16.89
N THR A 153 -14.42 -11.28 16.15
CA THR A 153 -14.24 -11.20 14.71
C THR A 153 -13.20 -10.15 14.38
N PHE A 154 -12.41 -10.36 13.33
CA PHE A 154 -11.50 -9.35 12.83
C PHE A 154 -11.72 -9.09 11.36
N ALA A 155 -11.76 -7.80 11.00
CA ALA A 155 -11.83 -7.36 9.63
C ALA A 155 -10.43 -7.21 9.03
N THR A 156 -10.33 -7.45 7.72
CA THR A 156 -9.15 -7.08 6.93
C THR A 156 -9.58 -6.36 5.66
N GLY A 157 -8.87 -5.31 5.28
CA GLY A 157 -9.08 -4.58 4.03
C GLY A 157 -7.82 -4.57 3.16
N ASN A 158 -6.79 -5.34 3.56
CA ASN A 158 -5.51 -5.49 2.88
C ASN A 158 -4.72 -6.68 3.48
N THR A 159 -3.69 -7.13 2.78
CA THR A 159 -2.87 -8.29 3.21
C THR A 159 -2.09 -8.04 4.51
N ALA A 160 -1.73 -6.79 4.83
CA ALA A 160 -1.06 -6.49 6.09
C ALA A 160 -1.93 -6.83 7.30
N GLY A 161 -3.23 -6.54 7.22
CA GLY A 161 -4.22 -6.92 8.22
C GLY A 161 -4.33 -8.43 8.38
N ILE A 162 -4.33 -9.19 7.27
CA ILE A 162 -4.38 -10.66 7.29
C ILE A 162 -3.14 -11.20 8.02
N VAL A 163 -1.95 -10.85 7.55
CA VAL A 163 -0.68 -11.34 8.10
C VAL A 163 -0.54 -10.98 9.58
N ALA A 164 -0.88 -9.74 9.95
CA ALA A 164 -0.79 -9.28 11.33
C ALA A 164 -1.71 -10.06 12.27
N LEU A 165 -2.99 -10.15 11.92
CA LEU A 165 -4.00 -10.73 12.83
C LEU A 165 -3.90 -12.26 12.87
N GLU A 166 -3.54 -12.91 11.77
CA GLU A 166 -3.19 -14.34 11.79
C GLU A 166 -1.93 -14.60 12.62
N THR A 167 -0.90 -13.75 12.54
CA THR A 167 0.28 -13.84 13.40
C THR A 167 -0.09 -13.71 14.88
N ILE A 168 -0.94 -12.74 15.24
CA ILE A 168 -1.43 -12.56 16.61
C ILE A 168 -2.20 -13.80 17.08
N LYS A 169 -3.11 -14.34 16.25
CA LYS A 169 -3.83 -15.59 16.55
C LYS A 169 -2.87 -16.74 16.87
N HIS A 170 -1.88 -16.93 15.99
CA HIS A 170 -0.91 -18.01 16.11
C HIS A 170 -0.05 -17.86 17.37
N VAL A 171 0.60 -16.69 17.58
CA VAL A 171 1.49 -16.42 18.71
C VAL A 171 0.77 -16.45 20.04
N ALA A 172 -0.45 -15.91 20.12
CA ALA A 172 -1.23 -15.85 21.36
C ALA A 172 -2.05 -17.12 21.62
N GLY A 173 -2.15 -18.04 20.66
CA GLY A 173 -2.96 -19.27 20.76
C GLY A 173 -4.44 -18.96 20.94
N ILE A 174 -5.00 -18.00 20.19
CA ILE A 174 -6.39 -17.55 20.28
C ILE A 174 -7.18 -17.85 19.00
N SER A 175 -8.48 -17.98 19.13
CA SER A 175 -9.39 -18.21 18.00
C SER A 175 -10.26 -16.99 17.76
N MET A 176 -10.22 -16.46 16.53
CA MET A 176 -11.04 -15.34 16.05
C MET A 176 -11.52 -15.63 14.62
N LEU A 177 -12.68 -15.10 14.25
CA LEU A 177 -13.23 -15.28 12.90
C LEU A 177 -12.80 -14.14 11.97
N HIS A 178 -12.30 -14.48 10.81
CA HIS A 178 -11.91 -13.52 9.78
C HIS A 178 -13.09 -13.06 8.94
N VAL A 179 -13.20 -11.76 8.71
CA VAL A 179 -14.21 -11.11 7.85
C VAL A 179 -13.47 -10.23 6.81
N PRO A 180 -13.39 -10.67 5.56
CA PRO A 180 -12.66 -9.94 4.53
C PRO A 180 -13.48 -8.77 3.97
N TYR A 181 -12.81 -7.65 3.68
CA TYR A 181 -13.33 -6.45 3.01
C TYR A 181 -12.40 -6.05 1.86
N LYS A 182 -12.95 -5.33 0.88
CA LYS A 182 -12.16 -4.83 -0.26
C LYS A 182 -11.27 -3.63 0.08
N SER A 183 -11.50 -2.98 1.24
CA SER A 183 -10.71 -1.83 1.73
C SER A 183 -11.04 -1.52 3.20
N THR A 184 -10.24 -0.67 3.84
CA THR A 184 -10.40 -0.30 5.26
C THR A 184 -11.70 0.45 5.58
N PRO A 185 -12.20 1.44 4.80
CA PRO A 185 -13.35 2.23 5.21
C PRO A 185 -14.61 1.43 5.51
N PRO A 186 -15.12 0.52 4.63
CA PRO A 186 -16.32 -0.27 4.94
C PRO A 186 -16.12 -1.21 6.13
N ALA A 187 -14.89 -1.69 6.37
CA ALA A 187 -14.58 -2.49 7.55
C ALA A 187 -14.72 -1.68 8.85
N LEU A 188 -14.25 -0.43 8.86
CA LEU A 188 -14.38 0.47 10.01
C LEU A 188 -15.86 0.80 10.31
N GLU A 189 -16.69 1.00 9.29
CA GLU A 189 -18.13 1.20 9.45
C GLU A 189 -18.80 0.00 10.17
N ASP A 190 -18.38 -1.22 9.85
CA ASP A 190 -18.89 -2.43 10.47
C ASP A 190 -18.39 -2.62 11.91
N ILE A 191 -17.17 -2.16 12.23
CA ILE A 191 -16.67 -2.14 13.61
C ILE A 191 -17.45 -1.12 14.45
N ILE A 192 -17.63 0.10 13.94
CA ILE A 192 -18.40 1.15 14.61
C ILE A 192 -19.86 0.72 14.82
N GLY A 193 -20.42 -0.02 13.85
CA GLY A 193 -21.74 -0.63 13.91
C GLY A 193 -21.85 -1.85 14.85
N GLY A 194 -20.73 -2.35 15.40
CA GLY A 194 -20.69 -3.51 16.28
C GLY A 194 -20.88 -4.86 15.57
N ARG A 195 -20.77 -4.90 14.24
CA ARG A 195 -20.86 -6.14 13.44
C ARG A 195 -19.55 -6.91 13.41
N VAL A 196 -18.43 -6.21 13.51
CA VAL A 196 -17.08 -6.78 13.60
C VAL A 196 -16.38 -6.21 14.81
N SER A 197 -15.52 -7.00 15.46
CA SER A 197 -14.89 -6.62 16.73
C SER A 197 -13.70 -5.67 16.57
N MET A 198 -12.84 -5.91 15.57
CA MET A 198 -11.56 -5.20 15.44
C MET A 198 -10.97 -5.29 14.04
N MET A 199 -9.94 -4.48 13.79
CA MET A 199 -9.03 -4.62 12.66
C MET A 199 -7.66 -3.99 12.94
N LEU A 200 -6.67 -4.32 12.11
CA LEU A 200 -5.47 -3.53 12.00
C LEU A 200 -5.69 -2.47 10.90
N ALA A 201 -5.89 -1.22 11.30
CA ALA A 201 -6.19 -0.11 10.40
C ALA A 201 -5.00 0.85 10.27
N ASP A 202 -4.89 1.50 9.11
CA ASP A 202 -3.95 2.61 8.95
C ASP A 202 -4.41 3.87 9.69
N PHE A 203 -3.45 4.69 10.10
CA PHE A 203 -3.75 5.95 10.80
C PHE A 203 -4.62 6.87 9.97
N THR A 204 -4.40 6.91 8.66
CA THR A 204 -5.08 7.81 7.73
C THR A 204 -6.60 7.65 7.81
N THR A 205 -7.08 6.40 7.80
CA THR A 205 -8.52 6.09 7.86
C THR A 205 -9.07 6.03 9.29
N ALA A 206 -8.28 5.59 10.28
CA ALA A 206 -8.75 5.39 11.64
C ALA A 206 -8.84 6.68 12.48
N MET A 207 -7.97 7.67 12.22
CA MET A 207 -7.83 8.89 13.02
C MET A 207 -9.13 9.66 13.25
N PRO A 208 -9.97 9.95 12.24
CA PRO A 208 -11.23 10.67 12.46
C PRO A 208 -12.14 9.94 13.46
N HIS A 209 -12.19 8.61 13.40
CA HIS A 209 -13.03 7.78 14.25
C HIS A 209 -12.48 7.64 15.67
N ILE A 210 -11.15 7.61 15.82
CA ILE A 210 -10.49 7.62 17.14
C ILE A 210 -10.74 8.95 17.83
N ASN A 211 -10.56 10.06 17.12
CA ASN A 211 -10.82 11.40 17.65
C ASN A 211 -12.29 11.60 18.03
N ALA A 212 -13.21 10.97 17.31
CA ALA A 212 -14.64 10.96 17.62
C ALA A 212 -15.02 9.96 18.75
N GLY A 213 -14.07 9.15 19.25
CA GLY A 213 -14.33 8.13 20.27
C GLY A 213 -15.13 6.93 19.78
N THR A 214 -15.33 6.78 18.47
CA THR A 214 -16.07 5.67 17.84
C THR A 214 -15.21 4.44 17.58
N LEU A 215 -13.90 4.57 17.71
CA LEU A 215 -12.93 3.47 17.72
C LEU A 215 -11.96 3.63 18.89
N ARG A 216 -11.52 2.50 19.46
CA ARG A 216 -10.48 2.47 20.50
C ARG A 216 -9.19 1.87 19.92
N PRO A 217 -8.05 2.62 19.87
CA PRO A 217 -6.76 2.08 19.51
C PRO A 217 -6.16 1.31 20.70
N LEU A 218 -5.49 0.18 20.43
CA LEU A 218 -4.85 -0.65 21.47
C LEU A 218 -3.32 -0.68 21.37
N ALA A 219 -2.76 -0.73 20.16
CA ALA A 219 -1.31 -0.79 19.92
C ALA A 219 -0.97 -0.44 18.47
N VAL A 220 0.27 -0.01 18.23
CA VAL A 220 0.82 0.22 16.89
C VAL A 220 1.60 -1.01 16.39
N SER A 221 1.63 -1.20 15.06
CA SER A 221 2.24 -2.38 14.42
C SER A 221 3.76 -2.35 14.35
N ARG A 222 4.37 -1.17 14.42
CA ARG A 222 5.83 -0.98 14.32
C ARG A 222 6.53 -1.28 15.62
N ILE A 223 7.84 -1.59 15.53
CA ILE A 223 8.69 -1.81 16.71
C ILE A 223 8.92 -0.55 17.55
N ARG A 224 8.68 0.64 16.96
CA ARG A 224 8.79 1.93 17.64
C ARG A 224 7.42 2.56 17.78
N ARG A 225 7.18 3.23 18.91
CA ARG A 225 5.95 4.00 19.12
C ARG A 225 5.80 5.10 18.07
N SER A 226 4.56 5.42 17.76
CA SER A 226 4.24 6.54 16.87
C SER A 226 4.47 7.87 17.56
N THR A 227 5.03 8.84 16.84
CA THR A 227 5.13 10.23 17.33
C THR A 227 3.76 10.92 17.40
N LEU A 228 2.77 10.42 16.69
CA LEU A 228 1.38 10.94 16.72
C LEU A 228 0.60 10.42 17.93
N PHE A 229 0.96 9.22 18.44
CA PHE A 229 0.36 8.58 19.62
C PHE A 229 1.46 8.01 20.52
N PRO A 230 2.23 8.86 21.22
CA PRO A 230 3.36 8.43 22.02
C PRO A 230 2.95 7.54 23.20
N ASP A 231 1.71 7.67 23.68
CA ASP A 231 1.18 6.87 24.79
C ASP A 231 0.68 5.49 24.34
N LEU A 232 0.47 5.28 23.04
CA LEU A 232 0.02 4.00 22.52
C LEU A 232 1.21 3.02 22.44
N PRO A 233 1.14 1.85 23.09
CA PRO A 233 2.24 0.89 23.06
C PRO A 233 2.42 0.28 21.66
N THR A 234 3.59 -0.26 21.39
CA THR A 234 3.80 -1.16 20.26
C THR A 234 3.20 -2.53 20.55
N MET A 235 2.93 -3.33 19.51
CA MET A 235 2.51 -4.73 19.70
C MET A 235 3.54 -5.54 20.49
N ASP A 236 4.85 -5.28 20.27
CA ASP A 236 5.92 -5.93 21.02
C ASP A 236 5.88 -5.58 22.51
N GLU A 237 5.73 -4.29 22.85
CA GLU A 237 5.56 -3.83 24.24
C GLU A 237 4.30 -4.42 24.88
N ALA A 238 3.23 -4.58 24.08
CA ALA A 238 1.94 -5.12 24.53
C ALA A 238 1.92 -6.66 24.66
N GLY A 239 3.05 -7.34 24.39
CA GLY A 239 3.23 -8.77 24.66
C GLY A 239 3.29 -9.67 23.43
N ILE A 240 3.11 -9.17 22.21
CA ILE A 240 3.35 -9.91 20.97
C ILE A 240 4.81 -9.74 20.57
N LYS A 241 5.69 -10.52 21.22
CA LYS A 241 7.14 -10.36 21.11
C LYS A 241 7.65 -10.51 19.68
N GLY A 242 8.55 -9.59 19.30
CA GLY A 242 9.14 -9.55 17.96
C GLY A 242 8.20 -9.02 16.87
N PHE A 243 6.98 -8.60 17.22
CA PHE A 243 6.05 -8.07 16.23
C PHE A 243 6.54 -6.73 15.69
N ASN A 244 6.78 -6.70 14.40
CA ASN A 244 7.16 -5.50 13.67
C ASN A 244 6.64 -5.61 12.23
N LEU A 245 5.56 -4.90 11.94
CA LEU A 245 4.97 -4.88 10.61
C LEU A 245 4.91 -3.44 10.12
N ASP A 246 5.62 -3.18 9.04
CA ASP A 246 5.64 -1.90 8.34
C ASP A 246 4.96 -2.04 6.98
N THR A 247 4.18 -1.06 6.59
CA THR A 247 3.52 -1.00 5.30
C THR A 247 3.99 0.22 4.53
N TRP A 248 4.03 0.11 3.21
CA TRP A 248 4.65 1.11 2.37
C TRP A 248 3.83 1.37 1.11
N ALA A 249 4.11 2.52 0.48
CA ALA A 249 3.60 2.88 -0.83
C ALA A 249 4.74 3.29 -1.75
N GLY A 250 4.59 2.95 -3.03
CA GLY A 250 5.50 3.34 -4.10
C GLY A 250 4.77 3.46 -5.43
N LEU A 251 5.22 4.36 -6.28
CA LEU A 251 4.71 4.50 -7.63
C LEU A 251 5.53 3.67 -8.60
N VAL A 252 4.81 2.88 -9.40
CA VAL A 252 5.38 2.08 -10.48
C VAL A 252 4.57 2.28 -11.76
N ALA A 253 5.15 1.96 -12.91
CA ALA A 253 4.51 1.97 -14.23
C ALA A 253 4.65 0.59 -14.89
N PRO A 254 3.93 0.29 -16.00
CA PRO A 254 4.12 -0.93 -16.77
C PRO A 254 5.58 -1.11 -17.22
N ALA A 255 6.07 -2.35 -17.21
CA ALA A 255 7.40 -2.66 -17.70
C ALA A 255 7.58 -2.21 -19.15
N GLY A 256 8.77 -1.65 -19.47
CA GLY A 256 9.03 -1.08 -20.79
C GLY A 256 8.70 0.42 -20.93
N THR A 257 8.17 1.06 -19.89
CA THR A 257 8.03 2.53 -19.86
C THR A 257 9.40 3.19 -20.09
N PRO A 258 9.50 4.14 -21.05
CA PRO A 258 10.80 4.73 -21.43
C PRO A 258 11.53 5.37 -20.25
N PRO A 259 12.85 5.18 -20.13
CA PRO A 259 13.64 5.74 -19.02
C PRO A 259 13.50 7.25 -18.85
N GLN A 260 13.36 8.00 -19.96
CA GLN A 260 13.17 9.45 -19.90
C GLN A 260 11.84 9.83 -19.21
N VAL A 261 10.77 9.04 -19.43
CA VAL A 261 9.48 9.23 -18.77
C VAL A 261 9.59 8.91 -17.28
N VAL A 262 10.22 7.79 -16.95
CA VAL A 262 10.48 7.39 -15.53
C VAL A 262 11.28 8.47 -14.81
N ASN A 263 12.36 8.96 -15.40
CA ASN A 263 13.20 10.00 -14.79
C ASN A 263 12.45 11.33 -14.62
N LYS A 264 11.61 11.72 -15.60
CA LYS A 264 10.78 12.93 -15.50
C LYS A 264 9.77 12.81 -14.35
N LEU A 265 9.08 11.68 -14.26
CA LEU A 265 8.14 11.40 -13.18
C LEU A 265 8.85 11.35 -11.82
N ASN A 266 9.95 10.62 -11.70
CA ASN A 266 10.75 10.55 -10.48
C ASN A 266 11.20 11.95 -10.03
N GLY A 267 11.77 12.76 -10.93
CA GLY A 267 12.24 14.11 -10.62
C GLY A 267 11.13 15.04 -10.12
N ALA A 268 9.92 14.97 -10.71
CA ALA A 268 8.76 15.74 -10.27
C ALA A 268 8.23 15.24 -8.91
N LEU A 269 8.07 13.93 -8.78
CA LEU A 269 7.54 13.29 -7.57
C LEU A 269 8.44 13.51 -6.35
N ARG A 270 9.77 13.40 -6.49
CA ARG A 270 10.71 13.65 -5.40
C ARG A 270 10.60 15.08 -4.88
N LYS A 271 10.55 16.07 -5.78
CA LYS A 271 10.34 17.47 -5.38
C LYS A 271 9.05 17.69 -4.62
N ILE A 272 7.97 16.99 -5.02
CA ILE A 272 6.66 17.09 -4.37
C ILE A 272 6.69 16.39 -3.01
N ILE A 273 7.08 15.11 -2.97
CA ILE A 273 7.04 14.29 -1.76
C ILE A 273 7.92 14.89 -0.66
N ASP A 274 9.10 15.40 -1.02
CA ASP A 274 10.07 15.93 -0.07
C ASP A 274 9.81 17.43 0.25
N SER A 275 8.76 18.05 -0.34
CA SER A 275 8.41 19.44 -0.05
C SER A 275 7.80 19.62 1.34
N PRO A 276 8.06 20.77 2.03
CA PRO A 276 7.45 21.06 3.33
C PRO A 276 5.93 20.99 3.30
N GLU A 277 5.30 21.43 2.22
CA GLU A 277 3.86 21.46 2.02
C GLU A 277 3.27 20.03 1.96
N ALA A 278 3.87 19.14 1.18
CA ALA A 278 3.42 17.74 1.11
C ALA A 278 3.69 17.02 2.44
N GLN A 279 4.85 17.26 3.07
CA GLN A 279 5.19 16.70 4.38
C GLN A 279 4.18 17.10 5.47
N ALA A 280 3.73 18.36 5.48
CA ALA A 280 2.69 18.79 6.39
C ALA A 280 1.35 18.07 6.13
N ARG A 281 0.95 17.92 4.87
CA ARG A 281 -0.26 17.18 4.50
C ARG A 281 -0.17 15.70 4.86
N PHE A 282 0.96 15.04 4.59
CA PHE A 282 1.19 13.64 4.96
C PHE A 282 1.12 13.45 6.48
N LYS A 283 1.77 14.31 7.26
CA LYS A 283 1.71 14.27 8.71
C LYS A 283 0.27 14.40 9.23
N ASN A 284 -0.53 15.29 8.64
CA ASN A 284 -1.92 15.50 9.06
C ASN A 284 -2.80 14.26 8.85
N VAL A 285 -2.44 13.38 7.91
CA VAL A 285 -3.13 12.11 7.67
C VAL A 285 -2.37 10.91 8.24
N GLY A 286 -1.34 11.12 9.05
CA GLY A 286 -0.60 10.04 9.71
C GLY A 286 0.25 9.19 8.77
N PHE A 287 0.72 9.76 7.67
CA PHE A 287 1.61 9.13 6.70
C PHE A 287 3.02 9.72 6.80
N GLU A 288 4.03 8.87 6.73
CA GLU A 288 5.43 9.28 6.70
C GLU A 288 5.91 9.29 5.24
N GLY A 289 5.89 10.48 4.61
CA GLY A 289 6.30 10.67 3.23
C GLY A 289 7.83 10.73 3.09
N PHE A 290 8.38 10.01 2.14
CA PHE A 290 9.77 10.11 1.70
C PHE A 290 9.93 9.49 0.31
N SER A 291 10.77 10.10 -0.51
CA SER A 291 11.02 9.66 -1.87
C SER A 291 12.24 8.73 -1.99
N SER A 292 12.43 8.14 -3.16
CA SER A 292 13.61 7.36 -3.52
C SER A 292 13.95 7.50 -5.00
N THR A 293 15.10 6.96 -5.41
CA THR A 293 15.38 6.71 -6.82
C THR A 293 14.58 5.49 -7.32
N PRO A 294 14.44 5.31 -8.63
CA PRO A 294 13.83 4.10 -9.19
C PRO A 294 14.57 2.82 -8.80
N GLU A 295 15.89 2.85 -8.77
CA GLU A 295 16.75 1.71 -8.42
C GLU A 295 16.52 1.31 -6.95
N GLU A 296 16.52 2.29 -6.03
CA GLU A 296 16.25 2.06 -4.60
C GLU A 296 14.88 1.43 -4.38
N LEU A 297 13.82 1.89 -5.10
CA LEU A 297 12.52 1.26 -5.03
C LEU A 297 12.54 -0.17 -5.58
N GLY A 298 13.23 -0.40 -6.68
CA GLY A 298 13.35 -1.73 -7.28
C GLY A 298 14.01 -2.75 -6.34
N ASP A 299 15.10 -2.37 -5.70
CA ASP A 299 15.79 -3.23 -4.72
C ASP A 299 14.95 -3.41 -3.44
N PHE A 300 14.25 -2.37 -3.03
CA PHE A 300 13.30 -2.45 -1.91
C PHE A 300 12.16 -3.44 -2.20
N ILE A 301 11.53 -3.42 -3.38
CA ILE A 301 10.46 -4.38 -3.76
C ILE A 301 10.98 -5.82 -3.68
N LYS A 302 12.19 -6.12 -4.21
CA LYS A 302 12.80 -7.45 -4.11
C LYS A 302 13.00 -7.91 -2.68
N ALA A 303 13.52 -7.01 -1.82
CA ALA A 303 13.72 -7.30 -0.40
C ALA A 303 12.38 -7.51 0.32
N GLN A 304 11.36 -6.73 0.00
CA GLN A 304 10.02 -6.86 0.56
C GLN A 304 9.34 -8.17 0.15
N LEU A 305 9.47 -8.59 -1.11
CA LEU A 305 8.97 -9.90 -1.56
C LEU A 305 9.52 -11.03 -0.68
N ALA A 306 10.84 -11.07 -0.46
CA ALA A 306 11.46 -12.09 0.38
C ALA A 306 10.97 -12.02 1.84
N LEU A 307 10.83 -10.80 2.39
CA LEU A 307 10.36 -10.58 3.76
C LEU A 307 8.92 -11.06 3.95
N TRP A 308 8.00 -10.62 3.08
CA TRP A 308 6.58 -10.97 3.18
C TRP A 308 6.35 -12.47 2.95
N GLY A 309 7.05 -13.09 1.99
CA GLY A 309 7.00 -14.54 1.79
C GLY A 309 7.42 -15.31 3.03
N LYS A 310 8.48 -14.84 3.73
CA LYS A 310 8.90 -15.43 5.01
C LYS A 310 7.83 -15.24 6.10
N MET A 311 7.28 -14.05 6.26
CA MET A 311 6.27 -13.75 7.30
C MET A 311 5.00 -14.60 7.10
N ILE A 312 4.51 -14.71 5.87
CA ILE A 312 3.33 -15.52 5.53
C ILE A 312 3.56 -16.99 5.85
N LYS A 313 4.73 -17.51 5.51
CA LYS A 313 5.13 -18.89 5.83
C LYS A 313 5.23 -19.13 7.33
N ASP A 314 5.90 -18.23 8.06
CA ASP A 314 6.10 -18.35 9.52
C ASP A 314 4.77 -18.27 10.29
N ALA A 315 3.81 -17.48 9.79
CA ALA A 315 2.46 -17.40 10.34
C ALA A 315 1.55 -18.55 9.92
N ASN A 316 2.04 -19.50 9.12
CA ASN A 316 1.29 -20.65 8.58
C ASN A 316 -0.01 -20.25 7.85
N ILE A 317 0.02 -19.11 7.16
CA ILE A 317 -1.13 -18.62 6.37
C ILE A 317 -1.19 -19.43 5.08
N GLN A 318 -2.36 -20.01 4.79
CA GLN A 318 -2.57 -20.79 3.59
C GLN A 318 -2.91 -19.89 2.40
N MET A 319 -2.39 -20.23 1.24
CA MET A 319 -2.74 -19.60 -0.04
C MET A 319 -4.15 -20.04 -0.45
N ASP A 320 -5.01 -19.13 -0.80
CA ASP A 320 -6.37 -19.33 -1.33
C ASP A 320 -6.41 -19.34 -2.87
#